data_9345991f3b10c83088fee712133ef0d7
#
_entry.id   9345991f3b10c83088fee712133ef0d7
#
_cell.length_a   1.000
_cell.length_b   1.000
_cell.length_c   1.000
_cell.angle_alpha   90.00
_cell.angle_beta   90.00
_cell.angle_gamma   90.00
#
_symmetry.space_group_name_H-M   'P 1'
#
loop_
_entity.id
_entity.type
_entity.pdbx_description
1 polymer ?
#
loop_
_entity_poly.entity_id
_entity_poly.type
_entity_poly.pdbx_seq_one_letter_code
_entity_poly.pdbx_strand_id
1 'polypeptide(L)'
;PLRDDYDYSNNNDGVDDKTAGTVVTTSASPSLAPPPHYKVVGWELNIRQKPGPRWVNLRPLLDKNHLAIQAADLNLKLMKWRMIPDLDVDTLQNSTKVLLLGAGTLGCSVSRTLLGWGIRNFKFVDYGNVSYSNPVRQILFNLKDCHYGNSQGKPKAQAAADALQKIAPDVISEGIQLCIPMPGHAYDENKTTSTLNETVQQLDQLIQESDVIFLLTDTRESRWLPTVMAAVHDKILINAALGLDSWLVMRHGCGDNDVKDHNQNQQENNDGSSETLSPPASSSSSTNRLGCYFCNDVVAPENSTRNRTLDQQCTVTRPGLAPIASSMAVELFVSLLHHPQRQRAPAPPVQKNNNGSNNSATYSPIDSSSSSPLGVIPHQIRGSIVTYTMMTPSVPAFVYCTGCSSAILDEYRKDKFELVSRTCSSIDGSSHLENLSGLTQFRAEAAEKIAEMENDYWDDEDDDNEF
;
A
#
# COMPACT_ATOMS: atom_id res chain seq x y z
N PRO A 1 -10.99 -4.58 -47.44
CA PRO A 1 -10.34 -5.83 -47.57
C PRO A 1 -8.88 -5.58 -47.99
N LEU A 2 -8.00 -5.55 -47.02
CA LEU A 2 -6.56 -5.59 -47.18
C LEU A 2 -6.07 -6.72 -46.32
N ARG A 3 -5.63 -7.78 -46.97
CA ARG A 3 -4.84 -8.86 -46.37
C ARG A 3 -3.41 -8.36 -46.26
N ASP A 4 -2.82 -8.45 -45.07
CA ASP A 4 -1.38 -8.39 -44.88
C ASP A 4 -0.92 -9.76 -44.39
N ASP A 5 -0.28 -10.50 -45.31
CA ASP A 5 0.47 -11.71 -45.02
C ASP A 5 1.82 -11.27 -44.41
N TYR A 6 2.09 -11.66 -43.18
CA TYR A 6 3.42 -11.58 -42.56
C TYR A 6 4.02 -12.98 -42.51
N ASP A 7 4.98 -13.17 -43.42
CA ASP A 7 5.81 -14.34 -43.50
C ASP A 7 6.94 -14.30 -42.46
N TYR A 8 7.02 -15.33 -41.61
CA TYR A 8 8.12 -15.53 -40.68
C TYR A 8 9.06 -16.56 -41.27
N SER A 9 10.12 -16.11 -41.93
CA SER A 9 11.23 -16.99 -42.30
C SER A 9 12.35 -16.92 -41.27
N ASN A 10 12.59 -18.07 -40.63
CA ASN A 10 13.78 -18.42 -39.86
C ASN A 10 15.06 -18.21 -40.68
N ASN A 11 16.05 -17.58 -40.05
CA ASN A 11 17.45 -17.83 -40.37
C ASN A 11 18.24 -18.10 -39.10
N ASN A 12 18.54 -19.37 -38.88
CA ASN A 12 19.68 -19.84 -38.11
C ASN A 12 20.94 -19.64 -38.95
N ASP A 13 21.92 -18.97 -38.39
CA ASP A 13 23.32 -19.24 -38.72
C ASP A 13 24.18 -19.04 -37.48
N GLY A 14 24.75 -20.14 -37.02
CA GLY A 14 25.77 -20.16 -35.99
C GLY A 14 27.13 -19.81 -36.57
N VAL A 15 27.99 -19.22 -35.77
CA VAL A 15 29.46 -19.29 -35.87
C VAL A 15 30.08 -19.15 -34.48
N ASP A 16 31.08 -20.01 -34.30
CA ASP A 16 31.92 -20.26 -33.14
C ASP A 16 32.81 -19.12 -32.67
N ASP A 17 32.98 -19.06 -31.35
CA ASP A 17 34.19 -19.17 -30.50
C ASP A 17 35.43 -18.27 -30.70
N LYS A 18 35.91 -17.75 -29.53
CA LYS A 18 37.25 -17.30 -29.14
C LYS A 18 37.74 -15.90 -29.54
N THR A 19 37.89 -15.03 -28.56
CA THR A 19 39.16 -14.68 -27.90
C THR A 19 39.04 -13.52 -26.94
N ALA A 20 39.84 -13.60 -25.89
CA ALA A 20 39.99 -12.67 -24.79
C ALA A 20 40.61 -11.31 -25.18
N GLY A 21 40.27 -10.28 -24.40
CA GLY A 21 41.19 -9.21 -24.02
C GLY A 21 40.96 -7.85 -24.65
N THR A 22 40.58 -6.93 -23.85
CA THR A 22 41.20 -5.62 -23.62
C THR A 22 40.13 -4.57 -23.31
N VAL A 23 40.12 -4.15 -22.05
CA VAL A 23 39.43 -2.95 -21.57
C VAL A 23 40.07 -1.73 -22.25
N VAL A 24 39.27 -1.00 -23.02
CA VAL A 24 39.59 0.37 -23.42
C VAL A 24 38.41 1.25 -23.06
N THR A 25 38.57 1.99 -21.98
CA THR A 25 37.76 3.14 -21.66
C THR A 25 38.03 4.24 -22.65
N THR A 26 37.10 4.51 -23.53
CA THR A 26 37.03 5.79 -24.25
C THR A 26 35.62 6.32 -24.16
N SER A 27 35.46 7.40 -23.42
CA SER A 27 34.34 8.31 -23.47
C SER A 27 34.24 8.93 -24.87
N ALA A 28 33.52 8.27 -25.76
CA ALA A 28 33.13 8.85 -27.03
C ALA A 28 31.63 9.21 -26.94
N SER A 29 31.32 10.49 -26.94
CA SER A 29 29.99 10.99 -27.22
C SER A 29 29.42 10.28 -28.46
N PRO A 30 28.17 9.76 -28.46
CA PRO A 30 27.63 9.13 -29.64
C PRO A 30 27.53 10.19 -30.73
N SER A 31 28.33 10.04 -31.79
CA SER A 31 28.20 10.82 -33.00
C SER A 31 26.81 10.56 -33.56
N LEU A 32 25.96 11.58 -33.51
CA LEU A 32 24.65 11.57 -34.15
C LEU A 32 24.86 11.40 -35.65
N ALA A 33 24.79 10.16 -36.14
CA ALA A 33 24.55 9.90 -37.53
C ALA A 33 23.25 10.61 -37.95
N PRO A 34 23.19 11.32 -39.04
CA PRO A 34 21.97 11.99 -39.47
C PRO A 34 20.88 10.95 -39.68
N PRO A 35 19.66 11.20 -39.12
CA PRO A 35 18.57 10.21 -39.22
C PRO A 35 18.19 9.96 -40.67
N PRO A 36 17.85 8.72 -41.05
CA PRO A 36 17.39 8.43 -42.40
C PRO A 36 16.12 9.23 -42.68
N HIS A 37 16.25 10.11 -43.63
CA HIS A 37 15.29 10.77 -44.49
C HIS A 37 13.81 10.90 -44.06
N TYR A 38 13.49 11.83 -43.17
CA TYR A 38 12.17 12.45 -43.16
C TYR A 38 12.33 13.88 -43.74
N LYS A 39 12.22 13.99 -45.06
CA LYS A 39 12.23 15.27 -45.71
C LYS A 39 10.81 15.84 -45.73
N VAL A 40 10.50 16.74 -44.81
CA VAL A 40 9.39 17.67 -45.02
C VAL A 40 10.02 18.99 -45.48
N VAL A 41 9.74 19.38 -46.70
CA VAL A 41 10.22 20.63 -47.27
C VAL A 41 9.08 21.64 -47.20
N GLY A 42 9.11 22.49 -46.18
CA GLY A 42 8.33 23.73 -46.14
C GLY A 42 9.18 24.86 -46.72
N TRP A 43 8.55 25.84 -47.32
CA TRP A 43 9.19 27.07 -47.74
C TRP A 43 8.73 28.16 -46.80
N GLU A 44 9.66 28.77 -46.08
CA GLU A 44 9.40 29.93 -45.22
C GLU A 44 10.27 31.13 -45.65
N LEU A 45 9.75 32.33 -45.38
CA LEU A 45 10.54 33.54 -45.55
C LEU A 45 11.62 33.61 -44.45
N ASN A 46 12.88 33.69 -44.86
CA ASN A 46 13.98 33.89 -43.92
C ASN A 46 13.97 35.33 -43.38
N ILE A 47 14.87 35.63 -42.43
CA ILE A 47 15.02 36.98 -41.84
C ILE A 47 15.22 38.09 -42.90
N ARG A 48 15.69 37.72 -44.09
CA ARG A 48 15.90 38.63 -45.23
C ARG A 48 14.70 38.67 -46.18
N GLN A 49 13.53 38.19 -45.78
CA GLN A 49 12.29 38.16 -46.57
C GLN A 49 12.42 37.37 -47.90
N LYS A 50 13.36 36.42 -47.97
CA LYS A 50 13.51 35.54 -49.12
C LYS A 50 12.97 34.16 -48.81
N PRO A 51 12.17 33.53 -49.70
CA PRO A 51 11.73 32.14 -49.49
C PRO A 51 12.92 31.22 -49.49
N GLY A 52 12.98 30.35 -48.50
CA GLY A 52 14.00 29.34 -48.33
C GLY A 52 13.42 28.03 -47.77
N PRO A 53 14.07 26.89 -48.04
CA PRO A 53 13.62 25.62 -47.53
C PRO A 53 13.80 25.56 -45.98
N ARG A 54 12.75 25.16 -45.26
CA ARG A 54 12.82 24.89 -43.84
C ARG A 54 12.76 23.38 -43.59
N TRP A 55 13.72 22.90 -42.88
CA TRP A 55 13.76 21.49 -42.43
C TRP A 55 13.11 21.38 -41.07
N VAL A 56 12.12 20.49 -40.95
CA VAL A 56 11.51 20.15 -39.66
C VAL A 56 11.83 18.72 -39.35
N ASN A 57 12.38 18.48 -38.16
CA ASN A 57 12.58 17.13 -37.66
C ASN A 57 11.23 16.62 -37.07
N LEU A 58 10.56 15.73 -37.80
CA LEU A 58 9.31 15.15 -37.35
C LEU A 58 9.51 13.90 -36.49
N ARG A 59 10.74 13.43 -36.29
CA ARG A 59 11.05 12.21 -35.53
C ARG A 59 10.47 12.26 -34.12
N PRO A 60 10.58 13.34 -33.32
CA PRO A 60 9.97 13.41 -32.00
C PRO A 60 8.43 13.26 -32.01
N LEU A 61 7.79 13.73 -33.10
CA LEU A 61 6.33 13.67 -33.26
C LEU A 61 5.85 12.30 -33.78
N LEU A 62 6.71 11.57 -34.47
CA LEU A 62 6.39 10.28 -35.11
C LEU A 62 7.03 9.09 -34.36
N ASP A 63 7.78 9.33 -33.30
CA ASP A 63 8.34 8.26 -32.49
C ASP A 63 7.22 7.45 -31.82
N LYS A 64 7.23 6.14 -32.06
CA LYS A 64 6.19 5.23 -31.55
C LYS A 64 6.10 5.23 -30.04
N ASN A 65 7.22 5.35 -29.31
CA ASN A 65 7.22 5.41 -27.86
C ASN A 65 6.60 6.72 -27.36
N HIS A 66 6.94 7.85 -28.01
CA HIS A 66 6.35 9.14 -27.67
C HIS A 66 4.82 9.16 -27.91
N LEU A 67 4.38 8.61 -29.03
CA LEU A 67 2.96 8.46 -29.34
C LEU A 67 2.25 7.53 -28.35
N ALA A 68 2.90 6.44 -27.93
CA ALA A 68 2.36 5.51 -26.95
C ALA A 68 2.16 6.19 -25.58
N ILE A 69 3.16 6.96 -25.11
CA ILE A 69 3.08 7.74 -23.86
C ILE A 69 1.94 8.75 -23.93
N GLN A 70 1.86 9.53 -25.00
CA GLN A 70 0.79 10.52 -25.16
C GLN A 70 -0.61 9.89 -25.21
N ALA A 71 -0.74 8.72 -25.86
CA ALA A 71 -1.99 7.99 -25.95
C ALA A 71 -2.39 7.35 -24.62
N ALA A 72 -1.43 6.84 -23.85
CA ALA A 72 -1.67 6.25 -22.53
C ALA A 72 -2.31 7.26 -21.56
N ASP A 73 -1.91 8.54 -21.66
CA ASP A 73 -2.38 9.61 -20.77
C ASP A 73 -3.65 10.30 -21.27
N LEU A 74 -4.13 9.97 -22.45
CA LEU A 74 -5.24 10.68 -23.07
C LEU A 74 -6.51 10.63 -22.20
N ASN A 75 -6.81 9.48 -21.60
CA ASN A 75 -8.00 9.35 -20.75
C ASN A 75 -7.94 10.26 -19.53
N LEU A 76 -6.81 10.34 -18.84
CA LEU A 76 -6.62 11.22 -17.67
C LEU A 76 -6.74 12.69 -18.06
N LYS A 77 -6.15 13.08 -19.18
CA LYS A 77 -6.27 14.45 -19.72
C LYS A 77 -7.72 14.79 -20.06
N LEU A 78 -8.48 13.84 -20.62
CA LEU A 78 -9.90 14.03 -20.92
C LEU A 78 -10.75 14.11 -19.65
N MET A 79 -10.45 13.30 -18.62
CA MET A 79 -11.12 13.37 -17.31
C MET A 79 -10.90 14.76 -16.69
N LYS A 80 -9.64 15.24 -16.62
CA LYS A 80 -9.31 16.58 -16.13
C LYS A 80 -10.06 17.66 -16.90
N TRP A 81 -10.00 17.61 -18.21
CA TRP A 81 -10.58 18.65 -19.05
C TRP A 81 -12.11 18.70 -19.01
N ARG A 82 -12.77 17.52 -18.96
CA ARG A 82 -14.24 17.45 -19.13
C ARG A 82 -15.00 17.35 -17.81
N MET A 83 -14.46 16.67 -16.82
CA MET A 83 -15.23 16.22 -15.66
C MET A 83 -14.62 16.71 -14.33
N ILE A 84 -13.31 16.68 -14.16
CA ILE A 84 -12.63 16.92 -12.90
C ILE A 84 -11.47 17.89 -13.14
N PRO A 85 -11.72 19.21 -13.24
CA PRO A 85 -10.69 20.20 -13.51
C PRO A 85 -9.54 20.21 -12.48
N ASP A 86 -9.87 19.87 -11.22
CA ASP A 86 -8.95 19.84 -10.09
C ASP A 86 -8.12 18.55 -10.01
N LEU A 87 -8.22 17.67 -11.01
CA LEU A 87 -7.40 16.45 -11.05
C LEU A 87 -5.93 16.81 -11.28
N ASP A 88 -5.07 16.49 -10.30
CA ASP A 88 -3.63 16.74 -10.35
C ASP A 88 -2.90 15.59 -11.05
N VAL A 89 -2.94 15.63 -12.37
CA VAL A 89 -2.29 14.63 -13.24
C VAL A 89 -0.76 14.71 -13.11
N ASP A 90 -0.20 15.90 -12.90
CA ASP A 90 1.24 16.09 -12.82
C ASP A 90 1.84 15.41 -11.56
N THR A 91 1.19 15.55 -10.42
CA THR A 91 1.60 14.85 -9.19
C THR A 91 1.49 13.34 -9.36
N LEU A 92 0.42 12.83 -9.95
CA LEU A 92 0.24 11.40 -10.22
C LEU A 92 1.38 10.83 -11.06
N GLN A 93 1.75 11.51 -12.15
CA GLN A 93 2.70 11.01 -13.15
C GLN A 93 4.16 11.19 -12.75
N ASN A 94 4.51 12.36 -12.23
CA ASN A 94 5.90 12.77 -12.15
C ASN A 94 6.52 12.64 -10.77
N SER A 95 5.72 12.74 -9.70
CA SER A 95 6.26 12.79 -8.34
C SER A 95 5.91 11.59 -7.47
N THR A 96 4.84 10.86 -7.79
CA THR A 96 4.35 9.79 -6.91
C THR A 96 5.18 8.51 -7.01
N LYS A 97 5.80 8.11 -5.90
CA LYS A 97 6.56 6.87 -5.75
C LYS A 97 5.74 5.84 -4.98
N VAL A 98 5.50 4.71 -5.58
CA VAL A 98 4.66 3.64 -5.03
C VAL A 98 5.50 2.44 -4.63
N LEU A 99 5.32 1.97 -3.39
CA LEU A 99 5.87 0.72 -2.89
C LEU A 99 4.74 -0.31 -2.74
N LEU A 100 4.89 -1.46 -3.39
CA LEU A 100 3.97 -2.58 -3.29
C LEU A 100 4.65 -3.69 -2.48
N LEU A 101 4.15 -3.95 -1.28
CA LEU A 101 4.57 -5.07 -0.44
C LEU A 101 3.69 -6.28 -0.75
N GLY A 102 4.20 -7.14 -1.61
CA GLY A 102 3.51 -8.27 -2.21
C GLY A 102 3.27 -8.10 -3.71
N ALA A 103 3.88 -8.96 -4.52
CA ALA A 103 3.70 -9.04 -5.99
C ALA A 103 2.77 -10.22 -6.38
N GLY A 104 1.83 -10.58 -5.51
CA GLY A 104 0.84 -11.60 -5.75
C GLY A 104 -0.36 -11.12 -6.59
N THR A 105 -1.52 -11.71 -6.39
CA THR A 105 -2.74 -11.40 -7.15
C THR A 105 -3.16 -9.94 -6.98
N LEU A 106 -3.15 -9.43 -5.74
CA LEU A 106 -3.43 -8.03 -5.45
C LEU A 106 -2.35 -7.10 -6.03
N GLY A 107 -1.06 -7.41 -5.83
CA GLY A 107 0.04 -6.57 -6.32
C GLY A 107 0.02 -6.37 -7.83
N CYS A 108 -0.21 -7.45 -8.58
CA CYS A 108 -0.36 -7.38 -10.03
C CYS A 108 -1.56 -6.52 -10.46
N SER A 109 -2.70 -6.64 -9.77
CA SER A 109 -3.92 -5.90 -10.10
C SER A 109 -3.84 -4.43 -9.69
N VAL A 110 -3.34 -4.12 -8.48
CA VAL A 110 -3.11 -2.75 -7.99
C VAL A 110 -2.18 -1.99 -8.93
N SER A 111 -1.03 -2.57 -9.29
CA SER A 111 -0.07 -1.90 -10.17
C SER A 111 -0.62 -1.59 -11.57
N ARG A 112 -1.46 -2.49 -12.12
CA ARG A 112 -2.15 -2.25 -13.40
C ARG A 112 -3.15 -1.09 -13.30
N THR A 113 -3.89 -1.01 -12.21
CA THR A 113 -4.87 0.07 -11.98
C THR A 113 -4.14 1.41 -11.75
N LEU A 114 -3.06 1.41 -10.96
CA LEU A 114 -2.20 2.59 -10.77
C LEU A 114 -1.60 3.10 -12.08
N LEU A 115 -1.17 2.20 -12.96
CA LEU A 115 -0.66 2.56 -14.28
C LEU A 115 -1.74 3.29 -15.11
N GLY A 116 -3.01 2.84 -15.00
CA GLY A 116 -4.15 3.51 -15.62
C GLY A 116 -4.41 4.92 -15.06
N TRP A 117 -4.09 5.16 -13.79
CA TRP A 117 -4.10 6.48 -13.15
C TRP A 117 -2.84 7.33 -13.44
N GLY A 118 -1.97 6.87 -14.31
CA GLY A 118 -0.79 7.63 -14.73
C GLY A 118 0.44 7.47 -13.84
N ILE A 119 0.39 6.66 -12.81
CA ILE A 119 1.57 6.39 -11.96
C ILE A 119 2.65 5.70 -12.80
N ARG A 120 3.91 6.16 -12.64
CA ARG A 120 5.06 5.69 -13.42
C ARG A 120 6.21 5.14 -12.59
N ASN A 121 6.24 5.35 -11.28
CA ASN A 121 7.35 4.95 -10.42
C ASN A 121 6.89 3.87 -9.42
N PHE A 122 7.41 2.64 -9.59
CA PHE A 122 7.00 1.46 -8.85
C PHE A 122 8.20 0.74 -8.24
N LYS A 123 8.07 0.34 -6.97
CA LYS A 123 8.94 -0.64 -6.33
C LYS A 123 8.09 -1.82 -5.85
N PHE A 124 8.49 -3.04 -6.21
CA PHE A 124 7.85 -4.27 -5.75
C PHE A 124 8.74 -4.98 -4.76
N VAL A 125 8.18 -5.40 -3.64
CA VAL A 125 8.85 -6.26 -2.65
C VAL A 125 8.08 -7.56 -2.54
N ASP A 126 8.73 -8.68 -2.82
CA ASP A 126 8.19 -10.03 -2.66
C ASP A 126 9.36 -11.03 -2.54
N TYR A 127 9.25 -12.03 -1.69
CA TYR A 127 10.29 -13.04 -1.52
C TYR A 127 10.13 -14.24 -2.44
N GLY A 128 8.92 -14.46 -2.97
CA GLY A 128 8.54 -15.66 -3.70
C GLY A 128 8.93 -15.65 -5.18
N ASN A 129 8.88 -16.82 -5.79
CA ASN A 129 9.07 -17.03 -7.22
C ASN A 129 7.72 -17.33 -7.90
N VAL A 130 7.68 -17.10 -9.22
CA VAL A 130 6.49 -17.40 -10.03
C VAL A 130 6.35 -18.90 -10.18
N SER A 131 5.21 -19.44 -9.75
CA SER A 131 4.83 -20.86 -9.91
C SER A 131 3.81 -21.05 -11.02
N TYR A 132 3.65 -22.30 -11.50
CA TYR A 132 2.71 -22.63 -12.58
C TYR A 132 1.25 -22.25 -12.31
N SER A 133 0.84 -22.16 -11.05
CA SER A 133 -0.50 -21.74 -10.65
C SER A 133 -0.73 -20.23 -10.66
N ASN A 134 0.33 -19.42 -10.82
CA ASN A 134 0.25 -17.97 -10.70
C ASN A 134 -0.30 -17.27 -11.94
N PRO A 135 0.12 -17.57 -13.18
CA PRO A 135 -0.29 -16.80 -14.37
C PRO A 135 -1.79 -16.69 -14.59
N VAL A 136 -2.57 -17.70 -14.17
CA VAL A 136 -4.04 -17.69 -14.35
C VAL A 136 -4.77 -16.61 -13.53
N ARG A 137 -4.13 -16.08 -12.48
CA ARG A 137 -4.73 -15.06 -11.60
C ARG A 137 -3.84 -13.84 -11.32
N GLN A 138 -2.53 -13.96 -11.53
CA GLN A 138 -1.55 -12.89 -11.34
C GLN A 138 -1.20 -12.32 -12.72
N ILE A 139 -1.96 -11.31 -13.12
CA ILE A 139 -2.09 -10.80 -14.51
C ILE A 139 -0.81 -10.19 -15.12
N LEU A 140 0.25 -10.00 -14.35
CA LEU A 140 1.55 -9.55 -14.86
C LEU A 140 2.45 -10.71 -15.27
N PHE A 141 2.13 -11.94 -14.87
CA PHE A 141 2.97 -13.11 -15.13
C PHE A 141 2.45 -13.95 -16.28
N ASN A 142 3.37 -14.61 -16.95
CA ASN A 142 3.09 -15.54 -18.02
C ASN A 142 3.85 -16.86 -17.83
N LEU A 143 3.58 -17.84 -18.68
CA LEU A 143 4.19 -19.17 -18.55
C LEU A 143 5.73 -19.15 -18.68
N LYS A 144 6.31 -18.18 -19.43
CA LYS A 144 7.76 -18.06 -19.56
C LYS A 144 8.43 -17.69 -18.22
N ASP A 145 7.72 -16.95 -17.35
CA ASP A 145 8.22 -16.59 -16.03
C ASP A 145 8.32 -17.83 -15.12
N CYS A 146 7.51 -18.86 -15.34
CA CYS A 146 7.59 -20.13 -14.61
C CYS A 146 8.80 -20.98 -15.02
N HIS A 147 9.29 -20.84 -16.25
CA HIS A 147 10.39 -21.63 -16.80
C HIS A 147 11.77 -20.98 -16.57
N TYR A 148 11.84 -19.86 -15.90
CA TYR A 148 13.08 -19.15 -15.62
C TYR A 148 13.97 -19.94 -14.65
N GLY A 149 15.30 -19.92 -14.87
CA GLY A 149 16.28 -20.48 -13.94
C GLY A 149 16.12 -21.99 -13.66
N ASN A 150 16.14 -22.85 -14.67
CA ASN A 150 15.95 -24.30 -14.52
C ASN A 150 14.62 -24.67 -13.83
N SER A 151 13.55 -23.98 -14.19
CA SER A 151 12.18 -24.18 -13.66
C SER A 151 11.99 -23.81 -12.18
N GLN A 152 12.89 -23.04 -11.59
CA GLN A 152 12.69 -22.46 -10.24
C GLN A 152 11.70 -21.29 -10.24
N GLY A 153 11.34 -20.77 -11.43
CA GLY A 153 10.50 -19.59 -11.61
C GLY A 153 11.26 -18.27 -11.37
N LYS A 154 10.84 -17.24 -12.07
CA LYS A 154 11.38 -15.90 -11.91
C LYS A 154 10.94 -15.29 -10.57
N PRO A 155 11.80 -14.53 -9.85
CA PRO A 155 11.35 -13.77 -8.67
C PRO A 155 10.13 -12.91 -9.01
N LYS A 156 9.05 -13.01 -8.21
CA LYS A 156 7.78 -12.33 -8.49
C LYS A 156 7.93 -10.82 -8.59
N ALA A 157 8.69 -10.22 -7.68
CA ALA A 157 8.96 -8.79 -7.69
C ALA A 157 9.59 -8.34 -9.02
N GLN A 158 10.63 -9.07 -9.48
CA GLN A 158 11.31 -8.78 -10.74
C GLN A 158 10.40 -9.03 -11.96
N ALA A 159 9.63 -10.12 -11.94
CA ALA A 159 8.70 -10.42 -13.03
C ALA A 159 7.61 -9.35 -13.18
N ALA A 160 7.08 -8.85 -12.06
CA ALA A 160 6.10 -7.76 -12.04
C ALA A 160 6.70 -6.44 -12.57
N ALA A 161 7.89 -6.08 -12.12
CA ALA A 161 8.59 -4.89 -12.58
C ALA A 161 8.84 -4.91 -14.10
N ASP A 162 9.39 -6.01 -14.60
CA ASP A 162 9.66 -6.18 -16.05
C ASP A 162 8.38 -6.18 -16.90
N ALA A 163 7.28 -6.70 -16.34
CA ALA A 163 6.00 -6.72 -17.05
C ALA A 163 5.43 -5.31 -17.20
N LEU A 164 5.51 -4.46 -16.17
CA LEU A 164 5.04 -3.06 -16.27
C LEU A 164 5.84 -2.25 -17.28
N GLN A 165 7.17 -2.40 -17.33
CA GLN A 165 8.03 -1.72 -18.30
C GLN A 165 7.70 -2.09 -19.76
N LYS A 166 7.20 -3.32 -19.99
CA LYS A 166 6.75 -3.74 -21.31
C LYS A 166 5.40 -3.17 -21.73
N ILE A 167 4.59 -2.75 -20.75
CA ILE A 167 3.25 -2.19 -21.01
C ILE A 167 3.33 -0.72 -21.36
N ALA A 168 4.16 0.05 -20.63
CA ALA A 168 4.33 1.48 -20.87
C ALA A 168 5.82 1.83 -20.85
N PRO A 169 6.32 2.50 -21.91
CA PRO A 169 7.76 2.70 -22.10
C PRO A 169 8.39 3.73 -21.14
N ASP A 170 7.57 4.53 -20.48
CA ASP A 170 7.97 5.56 -19.50
C ASP A 170 7.90 5.09 -18.05
N VAL A 171 7.55 3.84 -17.82
CA VAL A 171 7.49 3.26 -16.47
C VAL A 171 8.89 3.00 -15.93
N ILE A 172 9.14 3.46 -14.72
CA ILE A 172 10.29 3.13 -13.90
C ILE A 172 9.82 2.13 -12.86
N SER A 173 10.24 0.88 -12.95
CA SER A 173 9.88 -0.15 -12.00
C SER A 173 11.06 -0.99 -11.58
N GLU A 174 11.12 -1.33 -10.30
CA GLU A 174 12.17 -2.11 -9.66
C GLU A 174 11.54 -3.27 -8.87
N GLY A 175 12.11 -4.46 -9.00
CA GLY A 175 11.73 -5.64 -8.24
C GLY A 175 12.80 -6.01 -7.22
N ILE A 176 12.41 -6.10 -5.95
CA ILE A 176 13.29 -6.37 -4.83
C ILE A 176 12.85 -7.68 -4.17
N GLN A 177 13.72 -8.68 -4.20
CA GLN A 177 13.45 -9.96 -3.53
C GLN A 177 13.86 -9.85 -2.06
N LEU A 178 12.87 -9.66 -1.18
CA LEU A 178 13.09 -9.46 0.25
C LEU A 178 11.99 -10.15 1.05
N CYS A 179 12.38 -10.87 2.10
CA CYS A 179 11.47 -11.49 3.06
C CYS A 179 11.21 -10.52 4.21
N ILE A 180 9.96 -10.10 4.41
CA ILE A 180 9.58 -9.20 5.50
C ILE A 180 9.67 -9.98 6.83
N PRO A 181 10.42 -9.50 7.85
CA PRO A 181 10.43 -10.10 9.18
C PRO A 181 9.03 -10.08 9.80
N MET A 182 8.63 -11.20 10.41
CA MET A 182 7.27 -11.42 10.91
C MET A 182 7.25 -11.92 12.34
N PRO A 183 6.36 -11.41 13.21
CA PRO A 183 6.15 -11.96 14.55
C PRO A 183 5.81 -13.45 14.50
N GLY A 184 6.37 -14.21 15.44
CA GLY A 184 6.14 -15.65 15.57
C GLY A 184 6.84 -16.55 14.54
N HIS A 185 7.53 -15.96 13.56
CA HIS A 185 8.37 -16.67 12.62
C HIS A 185 9.85 -16.47 13.01
N ALA A 186 10.44 -17.49 13.61
CA ALA A 186 11.86 -17.45 13.93
C ALA A 186 12.66 -17.13 12.65
N TYR A 187 13.42 -16.08 12.69
CA TYR A 187 14.38 -15.80 11.64
C TYR A 187 15.42 -16.92 11.69
N ASP A 188 15.68 -17.54 10.54
CA ASP A 188 16.56 -18.71 10.42
C ASP A 188 17.84 -18.48 11.25
N GLU A 189 18.06 -19.29 12.29
CA GLU A 189 19.22 -19.18 13.20
C GLU A 189 20.57 -19.28 12.45
N ASN A 190 20.55 -19.84 11.23
CA ASN A 190 21.69 -19.88 10.33
C ASN A 190 21.93 -18.56 9.58
N LYS A 191 20.96 -17.62 9.61
CA LYS A 191 21.13 -16.27 9.08
C LYS A 191 21.55 -15.37 10.25
N THR A 192 22.74 -14.85 10.18
CA THR A 192 23.37 -13.98 11.17
C THR A 192 22.44 -12.79 11.52
N THR A 193 22.44 -12.31 12.74
CA THR A 193 21.74 -11.09 13.21
C THR A 193 22.00 -9.89 12.27
N SER A 194 23.18 -9.83 11.64
CA SER A 194 23.50 -8.84 10.60
C SER A 194 22.53 -8.87 9.42
N THR A 195 22.12 -10.07 8.97
CA THR A 195 21.18 -10.20 7.83
C THR A 195 19.77 -9.71 8.18
N LEU A 196 19.31 -9.89 9.43
CA LEU A 196 18.04 -9.34 9.90
C LEU A 196 18.10 -7.81 9.91
N ASN A 197 19.16 -7.23 10.47
CA ASN A 197 19.34 -5.78 10.56
C ASN A 197 19.43 -5.15 9.17
N GLU A 198 20.15 -5.76 8.23
CA GLU A 198 20.21 -5.33 6.84
C GLU A 198 18.83 -5.34 6.17
N THR A 199 18.04 -6.41 6.39
CA THR A 199 16.67 -6.53 5.86
C THR A 199 15.76 -5.46 6.44
N VAL A 200 15.81 -5.23 7.75
CA VAL A 200 15.02 -4.18 8.45
C VAL A 200 15.42 -2.81 7.92
N GLN A 201 16.70 -2.54 7.79
CA GLN A 201 17.19 -1.26 7.29
C GLN A 201 16.76 -1.02 5.82
N GLN A 202 16.87 -2.04 4.97
CA GLN A 202 16.45 -1.93 3.57
C GLN A 202 14.94 -1.68 3.45
N LEU A 203 14.11 -2.40 4.22
CA LEU A 203 12.66 -2.20 4.21
C LEU A 203 12.29 -0.81 4.74
N ASP A 204 12.91 -0.37 5.82
CA ASP A 204 12.70 0.96 6.42
C ASP A 204 13.05 2.08 5.42
N GLN A 205 14.18 1.95 4.72
CA GLN A 205 14.57 2.90 3.66
C GLN A 205 13.57 2.92 2.50
N LEU A 206 13.12 1.75 2.03
CA LEU A 206 12.13 1.67 0.95
C LEU A 206 10.82 2.36 1.32
N ILE A 207 10.36 2.18 2.56
CA ILE A 207 9.15 2.85 3.09
C ILE A 207 9.39 4.37 3.19
N GLN A 208 10.54 4.78 3.69
CA GLN A 208 10.89 6.20 3.84
C GLN A 208 10.97 6.93 2.48
N GLU A 209 11.49 6.29 1.45
CA GLU A 209 11.63 6.86 0.10
C GLU A 209 10.32 6.91 -0.69
N SER A 210 9.28 6.21 -0.23
CA SER A 210 8.00 6.09 -0.95
C SER A 210 6.97 7.08 -0.43
N ASP A 211 6.05 7.50 -1.29
CA ASP A 211 4.92 8.38 -0.94
C ASP A 211 3.71 7.57 -0.45
N VAL A 212 3.54 6.39 -1.00
CA VAL A 212 2.47 5.45 -0.62
C VAL A 212 2.98 4.02 -0.59
N ILE A 213 2.50 3.29 0.41
CA ILE A 213 2.76 1.87 0.58
C ILE A 213 1.44 1.11 0.42
N PHE A 214 1.39 0.17 -0.52
CA PHE A 214 0.32 -0.81 -0.62
C PHE A 214 0.73 -2.09 0.08
N LEU A 215 0.04 -2.43 1.16
CA LEU A 215 0.29 -3.60 1.99
C LEU A 215 -0.62 -4.74 1.52
N LEU A 216 -0.08 -5.63 0.69
CA LEU A 216 -0.81 -6.63 -0.10
C LEU A 216 -0.41 -8.07 0.24
N THR A 217 0.30 -8.25 1.34
CA THR A 217 0.68 -9.54 1.87
C THR A 217 -0.54 -10.32 2.38
N ASP A 218 -0.47 -11.63 2.36
CA ASP A 218 -1.59 -12.54 2.62
C ASP A 218 -1.75 -12.93 4.10
N THR A 219 -0.71 -12.79 4.93
CA THR A 219 -0.76 -13.14 6.35
C THR A 219 -0.86 -11.89 7.23
N ARG A 220 -1.45 -12.04 8.40
CA ARG A 220 -1.62 -10.97 9.38
C ARG A 220 -0.28 -10.50 9.94
N GLU A 221 0.59 -11.44 10.29
CA GLU A 221 1.89 -11.17 10.87
C GLU A 221 2.84 -10.43 9.90
N SER A 222 2.76 -10.68 8.59
CA SER A 222 3.57 -9.98 7.59
C SER A 222 3.21 -8.50 7.44
N ARG A 223 2.04 -8.10 7.94
CA ARG A 223 1.56 -6.71 7.92
C ARG A 223 2.07 -5.88 9.08
N TRP A 224 2.58 -6.53 10.15
CA TRP A 224 2.92 -5.84 11.38
C TRP A 224 4.06 -4.83 11.20
N LEU A 225 5.23 -5.27 10.78
CA LEU A 225 6.41 -4.41 10.66
C LEU A 225 6.20 -3.24 9.68
N PRO A 226 5.63 -3.44 8.48
CA PRO A 226 5.32 -2.33 7.58
C PRO A 226 4.32 -1.31 8.18
N THR A 227 3.38 -1.76 9.00
CA THR A 227 2.44 -0.87 9.70
C THR A 227 3.16 0.03 10.70
N VAL A 228 4.06 -0.52 11.51
CA VAL A 228 4.89 0.24 12.45
C VAL A 228 5.75 1.26 11.72
N MET A 229 6.50 0.81 10.70
CA MET A 229 7.39 1.66 9.92
C MET A 229 6.64 2.82 9.24
N ALA A 230 5.52 2.53 8.58
CA ALA A 230 4.72 3.55 7.90
C ALA A 230 4.15 4.58 8.89
N ALA A 231 3.73 4.16 10.08
CA ALA A 231 3.26 5.05 11.13
C ALA A 231 4.39 5.94 11.69
N VAL A 232 5.60 5.39 11.87
CA VAL A 232 6.78 6.16 12.33
C VAL A 232 7.20 7.22 11.31
N HIS A 233 7.14 6.89 10.01
CA HIS A 233 7.54 7.78 8.92
C HIS A 233 6.39 8.63 8.36
N ASP A 234 5.21 8.61 8.99
CA ASP A 234 4.01 9.36 8.57
C ASP A 234 3.66 9.15 7.08
N LYS A 235 3.66 7.89 6.63
CA LYS A 235 3.41 7.52 5.23
C LYS A 235 1.97 7.10 5.00
N ILE A 236 1.47 7.34 3.79
CA ILE A 236 0.20 6.75 3.34
C ILE A 236 0.39 5.24 3.26
N LEU A 237 -0.35 4.48 4.07
CA LEU A 237 -0.40 3.02 4.00
C LEU A 237 -1.82 2.57 3.70
N ILE A 238 -1.97 1.80 2.63
CA ILE A 238 -3.24 1.19 2.24
C ILE A 238 -3.10 -0.32 2.26
N ASN A 239 -3.85 -0.95 3.15
CA ASN A 239 -3.94 -2.40 3.25
C ASN A 239 -5.10 -2.90 2.41
N ALA A 240 -4.87 -3.97 1.63
CA ALA A 240 -5.92 -4.74 0.98
C ALA A 240 -5.81 -6.22 1.36
N ALA A 241 -6.95 -6.81 1.67
CA ALA A 241 -7.06 -8.21 2.10
C ALA A 241 -8.25 -8.89 1.43
N LEU A 242 -8.11 -10.21 1.19
CA LEU A 242 -9.11 -11.04 0.54
C LEU A 242 -9.51 -12.18 1.47
N GLY A 243 -10.83 -12.41 1.60
CA GLY A 243 -11.40 -13.66 2.07
C GLY A 243 -11.85 -14.52 0.91
N LEU A 244 -12.63 -15.58 1.17
CA LEU A 244 -13.22 -16.41 0.12
C LEU A 244 -14.19 -15.60 -0.75
N ASP A 245 -15.11 -14.87 -0.11
CA ASP A 245 -16.24 -14.17 -0.73
C ASP A 245 -16.28 -12.67 -0.38
N SER A 246 -15.29 -12.19 0.35
CA SER A 246 -15.26 -10.82 0.85
C SER A 246 -13.89 -10.17 0.66
N TRP A 247 -13.86 -8.85 0.72
CA TRP A 247 -12.63 -8.07 0.67
C TRP A 247 -12.65 -6.96 1.70
N LEU A 248 -11.46 -6.54 2.08
CA LEU A 248 -11.19 -5.36 2.89
C LEU A 248 -10.17 -4.48 2.19
N VAL A 249 -10.46 -3.20 2.09
CA VAL A 249 -9.48 -2.15 1.81
C VAL A 249 -9.51 -1.17 2.97
N MET A 250 -8.35 -0.75 3.46
CA MET A 250 -8.25 0.12 4.63
C MET A 250 -7.04 1.05 4.48
N ARG A 251 -7.24 2.33 4.69
CA ARG A 251 -6.14 3.26 4.93
C ARG A 251 -5.81 3.30 6.41
N HIS A 252 -4.53 3.27 6.76
CA HIS A 252 -4.11 3.37 8.15
C HIS A 252 -4.07 4.83 8.60
N GLY A 253 -4.30 5.07 9.88
CA GLY A 253 -4.10 6.39 10.48
C GLY A 253 -2.60 6.72 10.60
N CYS A 254 -2.32 8.02 10.73
CA CYS A 254 -0.95 8.54 10.87
C CYS A 254 -0.38 8.34 12.27
N GLY A 255 0.93 8.54 12.41
CA GLY A 255 1.62 8.55 13.71
C GLY A 255 1.27 9.76 14.63
N ASP A 256 1.79 9.75 15.84
CA ASP A 256 1.42 10.66 16.95
C ASP A 256 1.91 12.13 16.85
N ASN A 257 2.30 12.62 15.70
CA ASN A 257 2.85 13.98 15.59
C ASN A 257 1.87 15.11 15.99
N ASP A 258 0.60 14.78 16.25
CA ASP A 258 -0.44 15.77 16.62
C ASP A 258 -0.46 16.16 18.11
N VAL A 259 0.31 15.50 18.98
CA VAL A 259 0.28 15.78 20.44
C VAL A 259 1.15 16.97 20.82
N LYS A 260 2.07 17.41 19.96
CA LYS A 260 3.02 18.49 20.33
C LYS A 260 2.53 19.91 20.07
N ASP A 261 1.54 20.12 19.20
CA ASP A 261 1.10 21.47 18.83
C ASP A 261 0.00 22.08 19.74
N HIS A 262 -0.65 21.28 20.61
CA HIS A 262 -1.69 21.80 21.50
C HIS A 262 -1.18 22.19 22.89
N ASN A 263 0.06 21.85 23.29
CA ASN A 263 0.59 22.18 24.62
C ASN A 263 1.37 23.51 24.69
N GLN A 264 1.51 24.26 23.57
CA GLN A 264 2.22 25.55 23.62
C GLN A 264 1.32 26.79 23.81
N ASN A 265 -0.01 26.66 23.82
CA ASN A 265 -0.93 27.80 23.97
C ASN A 265 -1.75 27.82 25.27
N GLN A 266 -1.36 27.03 26.29
CA GLN A 266 -1.98 27.14 27.64
C GLN A 266 -0.91 27.40 28.69
N GLN A 267 -0.24 28.53 28.58
CA GLN A 267 0.43 29.18 29.71
C GLN A 267 -0.07 30.64 29.79
N GLU A 268 -0.67 30.95 30.90
CA GLU A 268 -1.18 32.23 31.40
C GLU A 268 -2.71 32.29 31.50
N ASN A 269 -3.23 31.75 32.62
CA ASN A 269 -4.14 32.48 33.49
C ASN A 269 -4.37 31.65 34.77
N ASN A 270 -3.56 32.00 35.76
CA ASN A 270 -3.72 31.52 37.13
C ASN A 270 -4.61 32.53 37.83
N ASP A 271 -5.84 32.17 38.20
CA ASP A 271 -6.51 32.83 39.33
C ASP A 271 -7.32 31.80 40.11
N GLY A 272 -7.08 31.80 41.40
CA GLY A 272 -7.48 30.75 42.31
C GLY A 272 -8.94 30.80 42.71
N SER A 273 -9.51 29.63 42.99
CA SER A 273 -10.33 29.38 44.20
C SER A 273 -10.98 27.99 44.19
N SER A 274 -10.85 27.33 45.36
CA SER A 274 -11.70 26.32 45.98
C SER A 274 -11.81 24.89 45.42
N GLU A 275 -11.26 24.02 46.25
CA GLU A 275 -11.42 22.56 46.31
C GLU A 275 -12.88 22.11 46.30
N THR A 276 -13.18 21.20 45.38
CA THR A 276 -14.19 20.16 45.59
C THR A 276 -13.66 18.87 44.95
N LEU A 277 -13.46 17.86 45.79
CA LEU A 277 -13.06 16.50 45.42
C LEU A 277 -14.17 15.85 44.57
N SER A 278 -13.90 15.82 43.27
CA SER A 278 -14.61 14.93 42.33
C SER A 278 -13.64 13.84 41.89
N PRO A 279 -14.09 12.58 41.68
CA PRO A 279 -13.20 11.53 41.23
C PRO A 279 -12.58 11.90 39.85
N PRO A 280 -11.37 11.45 39.53
CA PRO A 280 -10.71 11.85 38.30
C PRO A 280 -11.55 11.40 37.11
N ALA A 281 -12.21 12.38 36.50
CA ALA A 281 -12.81 12.20 35.21
C ALA A 281 -11.71 11.68 34.27
N SER A 282 -11.88 10.46 33.76
CA SER A 282 -11.05 9.90 32.69
C SER A 282 -10.89 10.97 31.61
N SER A 283 -9.70 11.56 31.55
CA SER A 283 -9.32 12.46 30.48
C SER A 283 -9.33 11.67 29.17
N SER A 284 -10.51 11.52 28.60
CA SER A 284 -10.69 11.05 27.22
C SER A 284 -10.24 12.16 26.27
N SER A 285 -8.93 12.40 26.18
CA SER A 285 -8.36 12.90 24.94
C SER A 285 -8.49 11.76 23.93
N SER A 286 -9.72 11.51 23.45
CA SER A 286 -9.94 10.63 22.32
C SER A 286 -9.18 11.25 21.15
N THR A 287 -8.00 10.71 20.89
CA THR A 287 -7.27 11.01 19.68
C THR A 287 -8.21 10.68 18.51
N ASN A 288 -8.63 11.69 17.77
CA ASN A 288 -9.54 11.57 16.63
C ASN A 288 -8.84 10.87 15.44
N ARG A 289 -7.76 10.12 15.77
CA ARG A 289 -6.91 9.40 14.83
C ARG A 289 -7.58 8.11 14.38
N LEU A 290 -7.55 7.88 13.07
CA LEU A 290 -8.03 6.63 12.48
C LEU A 290 -7.12 5.46 12.90
N GLY A 291 -7.74 4.29 13.09
CA GLY A 291 -7.03 3.09 13.48
C GLY A 291 -6.20 2.48 12.34
N CYS A 292 -5.26 1.62 12.70
CA CYS A 292 -4.55 0.74 11.77
C CYS A 292 -5.24 -0.63 11.68
N TYR A 293 -4.70 -1.53 10.85
CA TYR A 293 -5.21 -2.89 10.70
C TYR A 293 -5.35 -3.64 12.02
N PHE A 294 -4.44 -3.41 12.97
CA PHE A 294 -4.39 -4.10 14.29
C PHE A 294 -5.25 -3.44 15.37
N CYS A 295 -5.85 -2.28 15.13
CA CYS A 295 -6.68 -1.59 16.13
C CYS A 295 -7.99 -2.32 16.46
N ASN A 296 -8.42 -3.24 15.63
CA ASN A 296 -9.59 -4.10 15.89
C ASN A 296 -9.23 -5.42 16.59
N ASP A 297 -7.95 -5.64 16.84
CA ASP A 297 -7.46 -6.90 17.38
C ASP A 297 -7.09 -6.75 18.86
N VAL A 298 -7.51 -7.72 19.65
CA VAL A 298 -7.20 -7.83 21.08
C VAL A 298 -6.09 -8.84 21.36
N VAL A 299 -5.38 -9.27 20.31
CA VAL A 299 -4.29 -10.25 20.35
C VAL A 299 -3.19 -9.81 19.38
N ALA A 300 -1.94 -9.90 19.79
CA ALA A 300 -0.81 -9.64 18.90
C ALA A 300 -0.78 -10.64 17.73
N PRO A 301 -0.17 -10.25 16.59
CA PRO A 301 0.02 -11.19 15.48
C PRO A 301 0.99 -12.31 15.88
N GLU A 302 0.62 -13.54 15.52
CA GLU A 302 1.41 -14.75 15.72
C GLU A 302 1.55 -15.50 14.39
N ASN A 303 2.33 -16.59 14.40
CA ASN A 303 2.50 -17.45 13.24
C ASN A 303 1.19 -18.16 12.87
N SER A 304 0.46 -17.59 11.92
CA SER A 304 -0.81 -18.13 11.42
C SER A 304 -0.64 -19.39 10.56
N THR A 305 0.60 -19.72 10.17
CA THR A 305 0.90 -20.91 9.35
C THR A 305 1.31 -22.12 10.20
N ARG A 306 1.50 -21.94 11.51
CA ARG A 306 1.86 -23.02 12.43
C ARG A 306 0.78 -24.09 12.44
N ASN A 307 1.18 -25.34 12.26
CA ASN A 307 0.29 -26.52 12.20
C ASN A 307 -0.68 -26.54 11.00
N ARG A 308 -0.42 -25.77 9.93
CA ARG A 308 -1.19 -25.84 8.68
C ARG A 308 -0.42 -26.60 7.60
N THR A 309 -1.14 -27.37 6.80
CA THR A 309 -0.59 -28.02 5.60
C THR A 309 -0.37 -26.97 4.49
N LEU A 310 0.47 -27.29 3.50
CA LEU A 310 0.81 -26.34 2.42
C LEU A 310 -0.41 -25.82 1.64
N ASP A 311 -1.42 -26.64 1.46
CA ASP A 311 -2.68 -26.27 0.83
C ASP A 311 -3.52 -25.32 1.68
N GLN A 312 -3.43 -25.41 3.01
CA GLN A 312 -4.09 -24.51 3.96
C GLN A 312 -3.35 -23.17 4.16
N GLN A 313 -2.10 -23.08 3.71
CA GLN A 313 -1.32 -21.83 3.76
C GLN A 313 -1.67 -20.88 2.61
N CYS A 314 -2.28 -21.39 1.53
CA CYS A 314 -2.67 -20.55 0.42
C CYS A 314 -3.99 -19.83 0.69
N THR A 315 -4.05 -18.54 0.40
CA THR A 315 -5.32 -17.81 0.42
C THR A 315 -6.22 -18.29 -0.72
N VAL A 316 -7.34 -18.90 -0.36
CA VAL A 316 -8.40 -19.30 -1.30
C VAL A 316 -9.38 -18.16 -1.44
N THR A 317 -9.56 -17.65 -2.65
CA THR A 317 -10.45 -16.52 -2.94
C THR A 317 -11.08 -16.67 -4.31
N ARG A 318 -12.29 -16.17 -4.47
CA ARG A 318 -12.97 -16.12 -5.79
C ARG A 318 -12.22 -15.16 -6.71
N PRO A 319 -11.97 -15.53 -7.99
CA PRO A 319 -11.10 -14.75 -8.88
C PRO A 319 -11.50 -13.29 -9.08
N GLY A 320 -12.79 -12.97 -8.98
CA GLY A 320 -13.30 -11.60 -9.16
C GLY A 320 -12.99 -10.64 -8.02
N LEU A 321 -12.60 -11.13 -6.83
CA LEU A 321 -12.40 -10.26 -5.66
C LEU A 321 -11.13 -9.42 -5.74
N ALA A 322 -10.04 -9.98 -6.23
CA ALA A 322 -8.78 -9.26 -6.31
C ALA A 322 -8.85 -8.01 -7.21
N PRO A 323 -9.45 -8.04 -8.42
CA PRO A 323 -9.68 -6.82 -9.21
C PRO A 323 -10.52 -5.78 -8.48
N ILE A 324 -11.62 -6.19 -7.81
CA ILE A 324 -12.49 -5.26 -7.06
C ILE A 324 -11.72 -4.58 -5.94
N ALA A 325 -11.08 -5.36 -5.06
CA ALA A 325 -10.31 -4.82 -3.95
C ALA A 325 -9.15 -3.92 -4.41
N SER A 326 -8.46 -4.32 -5.48
CA SER A 326 -7.36 -3.53 -6.05
C SER A 326 -7.82 -2.20 -6.60
N SER A 327 -8.95 -2.19 -7.33
CA SER A 327 -9.53 -0.95 -7.84
C SER A 327 -9.93 -0.02 -6.70
N MET A 328 -10.63 -0.53 -5.68
CA MET A 328 -11.02 0.27 -4.51
C MET A 328 -9.82 0.82 -3.74
N ALA A 329 -8.73 0.05 -3.63
CA ALA A 329 -7.51 0.50 -2.97
C ALA A 329 -6.84 1.66 -3.72
N VAL A 330 -6.82 1.60 -5.04
CA VAL A 330 -6.24 2.65 -5.88
C VAL A 330 -7.12 3.89 -5.90
N GLU A 331 -8.44 3.75 -6.04
CA GLU A 331 -9.38 4.88 -5.99
C GLU A 331 -9.29 5.61 -4.63
N LEU A 332 -9.21 4.86 -3.52
CA LEU A 332 -9.00 5.44 -2.19
C LEU A 332 -7.68 6.21 -2.10
N PHE A 333 -6.60 5.67 -2.65
CA PHE A 333 -5.29 6.34 -2.69
C PHE A 333 -5.34 7.63 -3.51
N VAL A 334 -5.88 7.58 -4.72
CA VAL A 334 -5.95 8.76 -5.60
C VAL A 334 -6.82 9.85 -4.96
N SER A 335 -7.92 9.47 -4.29
CA SER A 335 -8.75 10.40 -3.52
C SER A 335 -7.99 11.05 -2.36
N LEU A 336 -7.18 10.27 -1.61
CA LEU A 336 -6.31 10.79 -0.55
C LEU A 336 -5.27 11.77 -1.08
N LEU A 337 -4.65 11.48 -2.22
CA LEU A 337 -3.63 12.33 -2.81
C LEU A 337 -4.18 13.72 -3.18
N HIS A 338 -5.46 13.80 -3.56
CA HIS A 338 -6.16 15.04 -3.90
C HIS A 338 -6.79 15.76 -2.70
N HIS A 339 -6.70 15.20 -1.49
CA HIS A 339 -7.17 15.87 -0.28
C HIS A 339 -6.06 16.76 0.31
N PRO A 340 -6.35 18.00 0.77
CA PRO A 340 -5.35 18.92 1.33
C PRO A 340 -4.55 18.32 2.49
N GLN A 341 -5.22 17.52 3.34
CA GLN A 341 -4.59 16.86 4.49
C GLN A 341 -4.03 15.46 4.16
N ARG A 342 -4.18 14.96 2.92
CA ARG A 342 -3.68 13.67 2.47
C ARG A 342 -3.95 12.53 3.46
N GLN A 343 -2.91 11.89 4.02
CA GLN A 343 -3.01 10.77 4.97
C GLN A 343 -3.81 11.12 6.24
N ARG A 344 -3.90 12.39 6.59
CA ARG A 344 -4.63 12.90 7.77
C ARG A 344 -6.07 13.28 7.47
N ALA A 345 -6.53 13.09 6.23
CA ALA A 345 -7.92 13.36 5.86
C ALA A 345 -8.88 12.64 6.82
N PRO A 346 -9.87 13.31 7.40
CA PRO A 346 -10.85 12.66 8.27
C PRO A 346 -11.68 11.65 7.47
N ALA A 347 -12.22 10.66 8.14
CA ALA A 347 -13.21 9.76 7.55
C ALA A 347 -14.61 10.29 7.86
N PRO A 348 -15.59 10.03 6.98
CA PRO A 348 -16.99 10.39 7.28
C PRO A 348 -17.44 9.76 8.60
N PRO A 349 -18.24 10.47 9.41
CA PRO A 349 -18.78 9.92 10.64
C PRO A 349 -19.68 8.73 10.32
N VAL A 350 -19.60 7.69 11.15
CA VAL A 350 -20.52 6.54 11.05
C VAL A 350 -21.93 7.03 11.37
N GLN A 351 -22.83 6.98 10.42
CA GLN A 351 -24.24 7.32 10.64
C GLN A 351 -24.86 6.28 11.59
N LYS A 352 -25.15 6.68 12.81
CA LYS A 352 -25.99 5.92 13.73
C LYS A 352 -27.44 6.12 13.27
N ASN A 353 -28.03 5.11 12.65
CA ASN A 353 -29.46 5.11 12.38
C ASN A 353 -30.23 5.05 13.70
N ASN A 354 -30.74 6.18 14.15
CA ASN A 354 -31.56 6.28 15.36
C ASN A 354 -32.99 5.72 15.19
N ASN A 355 -33.35 5.24 14.01
CA ASN A 355 -34.64 4.64 13.76
C ASN A 355 -34.48 3.27 13.13
N GLY A 356 -35.00 2.22 13.79
CA GLY A 356 -34.99 0.82 13.36
C GLY A 356 -35.79 0.53 12.06
N SER A 357 -35.74 1.37 11.07
CA SER A 357 -36.33 1.20 9.75
C SER A 357 -35.22 1.03 8.71
N ASN A 358 -35.14 -0.15 8.14
CA ASN A 358 -34.31 -0.51 7.00
C ASN A 358 -34.78 0.18 5.73
N ASN A 359 -34.46 1.45 5.50
CA ASN A 359 -34.65 2.01 4.17
C ASN A 359 -33.68 3.17 3.89
N SER A 360 -32.92 2.97 2.82
CA SER A 360 -32.15 3.91 2.02
C SER A 360 -31.15 4.79 2.78
N ALA A 361 -29.89 4.60 2.46
CA ALA A 361 -28.82 5.55 2.76
C ALA A 361 -29.18 6.92 2.13
N THR A 362 -29.83 7.77 2.91
CA THR A 362 -29.93 9.19 2.60
C THR A 362 -28.54 9.77 2.80
N TYR A 363 -27.86 10.11 1.71
CA TYR A 363 -26.64 10.90 1.73
C TYR A 363 -26.98 12.24 2.44
N SER A 364 -26.55 12.39 3.68
CA SER A 364 -26.41 13.71 4.27
C SER A 364 -25.43 14.54 3.44
N PRO A 365 -25.53 15.88 3.40
CA PRO A 365 -24.57 16.70 2.69
C PRO A 365 -23.17 16.29 3.12
N ILE A 366 -22.36 15.87 2.13
CA ILE A 366 -20.99 15.41 2.36
C ILE A 366 -20.23 16.55 3.01
N ASP A 367 -19.78 16.35 4.24
CA ASP A 367 -18.90 17.32 4.90
C ASP A 367 -17.65 17.46 4.03
N SER A 368 -17.39 18.67 3.56
CA SER A 368 -16.26 18.98 2.68
C SER A 368 -14.92 18.60 3.29
N SER A 369 -14.85 18.46 4.63
CA SER A 369 -13.64 18.05 5.34
C SER A 369 -13.23 16.60 5.13
N SER A 370 -14.16 15.73 4.71
CA SER A 370 -13.91 14.28 4.48
C SER A 370 -14.00 13.87 3.00
N SER A 371 -13.93 14.83 2.09
CA SER A 371 -14.08 14.60 0.65
C SER A 371 -12.94 15.22 -0.17
N SER A 372 -12.67 14.64 -1.33
CA SER A 372 -11.79 15.16 -2.38
C SER A 372 -12.61 15.50 -3.63
N PRO A 373 -12.02 16.07 -4.68
CA PRO A 373 -12.67 16.20 -5.99
C PRO A 373 -13.20 14.88 -6.56
N LEU A 374 -12.67 13.75 -6.08
CA LEU A 374 -13.09 12.40 -6.49
C LEU A 374 -14.18 11.79 -5.59
N GLY A 375 -14.61 12.49 -4.56
CA GLY A 375 -15.67 12.05 -3.67
C GLY A 375 -15.19 11.78 -2.23
N VAL A 376 -15.98 11.00 -1.48
CA VAL A 376 -15.78 10.68 -0.08
C VAL A 376 -14.54 9.81 0.13
N ILE A 377 -13.78 10.06 1.21
CA ILE A 377 -12.58 9.32 1.57
C ILE A 377 -12.87 8.43 2.80
N PRO A 378 -13.32 7.18 2.63
CA PRO A 378 -13.61 6.29 3.74
C PRO A 378 -12.34 5.85 4.47
N HIS A 379 -12.49 5.43 5.74
CA HIS A 379 -11.43 4.76 6.47
C HIS A 379 -11.23 3.34 5.97
N GLN A 380 -12.32 2.58 5.89
CA GLN A 380 -12.35 1.21 5.40
C GLN A 380 -13.41 1.05 4.32
N ILE A 381 -13.18 0.12 3.42
CA ILE A 381 -14.15 -0.37 2.45
C ILE A 381 -14.19 -1.88 2.61
N ARG A 382 -15.32 -2.41 3.04
CA ARG A 382 -15.56 -3.85 3.17
C ARG A 382 -16.67 -4.26 2.24
N GLY A 383 -16.47 -5.34 1.51
CA GLY A 383 -17.50 -5.83 0.61
C GLY A 383 -17.62 -7.33 0.60
N SER A 384 -18.79 -7.80 0.21
CA SER A 384 -19.11 -9.21 0.03
C SER A 384 -19.79 -9.43 -1.30
N ILE A 385 -19.34 -10.44 -2.05
CA ILE A 385 -19.99 -10.86 -3.30
C ILE A 385 -21.09 -11.92 -3.07
N VAL A 386 -21.27 -12.41 -1.85
CA VAL A 386 -22.40 -13.27 -1.50
C VAL A 386 -23.68 -12.43 -1.43
N THR A 387 -23.59 -11.28 -0.79
CA THR A 387 -24.71 -10.36 -0.58
C THR A 387 -24.71 -9.18 -1.55
N TYR A 388 -23.65 -9.03 -2.36
CA TYR A 388 -23.40 -7.86 -3.23
C TYR A 388 -23.50 -6.53 -2.48
N THR A 389 -23.03 -6.51 -1.24
CA THR A 389 -23.05 -5.31 -0.39
C THR A 389 -21.65 -4.75 -0.20
N MET A 390 -21.58 -3.44 0.02
CA MET A 390 -20.37 -2.72 0.40
C MET A 390 -20.68 -1.78 1.56
N MET A 391 -19.77 -1.70 2.52
CA MET A 391 -19.87 -0.82 3.69
C MET A 391 -18.56 -0.09 3.94
N THR A 392 -18.65 1.08 4.56
CA THR A 392 -17.50 1.95 4.84
C THR A 392 -17.38 2.26 6.33
N PRO A 393 -17.03 1.28 7.18
CA PRO A 393 -16.87 1.50 8.61
C PRO A 393 -15.65 2.37 8.90
N SER A 394 -15.73 3.12 10.02
CA SER A 394 -14.59 3.85 10.58
C SER A 394 -14.30 3.35 12.00
N VAL A 395 -13.03 3.21 12.32
CA VAL A 395 -12.55 2.71 13.62
C VAL A 395 -11.49 3.68 14.14
N PRO A 396 -11.61 4.15 15.39
CA PRO A 396 -10.57 4.97 16.01
C PRO A 396 -9.32 4.15 16.29
N ALA A 397 -8.20 4.84 16.49
CA ALA A 397 -6.97 4.20 16.95
C ALA A 397 -7.16 3.63 18.36
N PHE A 398 -6.69 2.41 18.58
CA PHE A 398 -6.72 1.74 19.88
C PHE A 398 -5.45 2.05 20.65
N VAL A 399 -5.59 2.51 21.89
CA VAL A 399 -4.46 2.97 22.72
C VAL A 399 -3.43 1.86 22.96
N TYR A 400 -3.89 0.62 23.17
CA TYR A 400 -3.05 -0.56 23.42
C TYR A 400 -2.77 -1.38 22.15
N CYS A 401 -2.86 -0.74 20.98
CA CYS A 401 -2.66 -1.43 19.70
C CYS A 401 -1.21 -1.93 19.56
N THR A 402 -1.05 -3.21 19.24
CA THR A 402 0.28 -3.83 19.03
C THR A 402 0.99 -3.35 17.75
N GLY A 403 0.32 -2.61 16.88
CA GLY A 403 0.88 -2.10 15.62
C GLY A 403 1.10 -0.59 15.57
N CYS A 404 0.29 0.22 16.27
CA CYS A 404 0.37 1.68 16.14
C CYS A 404 0.19 2.47 17.45
N SER A 405 0.25 1.81 18.64
CA SER A 405 0.28 2.53 19.90
C SER A 405 1.57 3.34 20.04
N SER A 406 1.52 4.43 20.81
CA SER A 406 2.70 5.26 21.10
C SER A 406 3.85 4.43 21.66
N ALA A 407 3.56 3.50 22.59
CA ALA A 407 4.57 2.63 23.18
C ALA A 407 5.37 1.81 22.12
N ILE A 408 4.67 1.24 21.13
CA ILE A 408 5.32 0.50 20.04
C ILE A 408 6.12 1.45 19.14
N LEU A 409 5.55 2.59 18.76
CA LEU A 409 6.21 3.54 17.87
C LEU A 409 7.45 4.17 18.51
N ASP A 410 7.40 4.47 19.80
CA ASP A 410 8.52 5.05 20.53
C ASP A 410 9.65 4.05 20.76
N GLU A 411 9.33 2.77 21.04
CA GLU A 411 10.34 1.73 21.12
C GLU A 411 11.01 1.49 19.76
N TYR A 412 10.24 1.52 18.64
CA TYR A 412 10.81 1.46 17.29
C TYR A 412 11.74 2.64 17.00
N ARG A 413 11.38 3.86 17.39
CA ARG A 413 12.23 5.06 17.22
C ARG A 413 13.52 4.98 18.04
N LYS A 414 13.44 4.39 19.22
CA LYS A 414 14.57 4.23 20.14
C LYS A 414 15.57 3.19 19.61
N ASP A 415 15.12 2.00 19.30
CA ASP A 415 15.93 0.93 18.71
C ASP A 415 15.10 -0.05 17.88
N LYS A 416 15.00 0.24 16.57
CA LYS A 416 14.23 -0.57 15.63
C LYS A 416 14.75 -2.01 15.52
N PHE A 417 16.07 -2.20 15.65
CA PHE A 417 16.66 -3.52 15.48
C PHE A 417 16.36 -4.42 16.67
N GLU A 418 16.46 -3.88 17.88
CA GLU A 418 16.14 -4.60 19.11
C GLU A 418 14.66 -4.98 19.16
N LEU A 419 13.74 -4.05 18.86
CA LEU A 419 12.30 -4.34 18.81
C LEU A 419 12.01 -5.46 17.83
N VAL A 420 12.51 -5.36 16.59
CA VAL A 420 12.26 -6.38 15.56
C VAL A 420 12.90 -7.71 15.92
N SER A 421 14.12 -7.70 16.44
CA SER A 421 14.82 -8.90 16.88
C SER A 421 14.05 -9.64 17.96
N ARG A 422 13.59 -8.94 19.00
CA ARG A 422 12.76 -9.55 20.06
C ARG A 422 11.45 -10.09 19.55
N THR A 423 10.79 -9.33 18.68
CA THR A 423 9.46 -9.70 18.17
C THR A 423 9.51 -10.85 17.16
N CYS A 424 10.52 -10.87 16.28
CA CYS A 424 10.56 -11.82 15.15
C CYS A 424 11.48 -13.03 15.41
N SER A 425 12.42 -12.97 16.38
CA SER A 425 13.37 -14.06 16.64
C SER A 425 12.94 -15.01 17.74
N SER A 426 12.03 -14.61 18.63
CA SER A 426 11.58 -15.42 19.76
C SER A 426 10.22 -16.04 19.54
N ILE A 427 9.99 -17.20 20.13
CA ILE A 427 8.67 -17.85 20.15
C ILE A 427 7.65 -16.96 20.90
N ASP A 428 8.14 -16.16 21.85
CA ASP A 428 7.35 -15.27 22.71
C ASP A 428 7.22 -13.83 22.17
N GLY A 429 7.55 -13.60 20.90
CA GLY A 429 7.52 -12.28 20.29
C GLY A 429 6.15 -11.59 20.35
N SER A 430 5.08 -12.36 20.23
CA SER A 430 3.70 -11.86 20.38
C SER A 430 3.43 -11.39 21.81
N SER A 431 3.84 -12.16 22.82
CA SER A 431 3.72 -11.79 24.24
C SER A 431 4.54 -10.54 24.56
N HIS A 432 5.71 -10.40 23.93
CA HIS A 432 6.52 -9.17 24.07
C HIS A 432 5.76 -7.93 23.57
N LEU A 433 5.12 -8.03 22.38
CA LEU A 433 4.31 -6.93 21.83
C LEU A 433 3.10 -6.58 22.71
N GLU A 434 2.42 -7.58 23.25
CA GLU A 434 1.26 -7.38 24.14
C GLU A 434 1.67 -6.71 25.45
N ASN A 435 2.79 -7.10 26.03
CA ASN A 435 3.32 -6.48 27.24
C ASN A 435 3.78 -5.04 26.97
N LEU A 436 4.51 -4.82 25.87
CA LEU A 436 5.02 -3.49 25.50
C LEU A 436 3.88 -2.50 25.22
N SER A 437 2.83 -2.94 24.52
CA SER A 437 1.66 -2.10 24.22
C SER A 437 0.73 -1.87 25.42
N GLY A 438 0.88 -2.63 26.52
CA GLY A 438 -0.02 -2.62 27.66
C GLY A 438 -1.30 -3.46 27.46
N LEU A 439 -1.41 -4.21 26.34
CA LEU A 439 -2.58 -5.01 26.03
C LEU A 439 -2.81 -6.15 27.02
N THR A 440 -1.74 -6.76 27.55
CA THR A 440 -1.81 -7.79 28.58
C THR A 440 -2.48 -7.28 29.83
N GLN A 441 -2.07 -6.10 30.32
CA GLN A 441 -2.65 -5.47 31.50
C GLN A 441 -4.12 -5.10 31.26
N PHE A 442 -4.41 -4.48 30.10
CA PHE A 442 -5.79 -4.13 29.73
C PHE A 442 -6.73 -5.33 29.75
N ARG A 443 -6.27 -6.50 29.22
CA ARG A 443 -7.07 -7.74 29.23
C ARG A 443 -7.26 -8.27 30.65
N ALA A 444 -6.25 -8.19 31.52
CA ALA A 444 -6.36 -8.63 32.90
C ALA A 444 -7.38 -7.78 33.66
N GLU A 445 -7.32 -6.45 33.54
CA GLU A 445 -8.28 -5.53 34.15
C GLU A 445 -9.71 -5.72 33.63
N ALA A 446 -9.86 -6.00 32.32
CA ALA A 446 -11.16 -6.31 31.74
C ALA A 446 -11.74 -7.64 32.25
N ALA A 447 -10.91 -8.67 32.40
CA ALA A 447 -11.33 -9.95 32.95
C ALA A 447 -11.76 -9.85 34.43
N GLU A 448 -11.04 -9.05 35.22
CA GLU A 448 -11.40 -8.79 36.62
C GLU A 448 -12.76 -8.10 36.73
N LYS A 449 -13.00 -7.05 35.93
CA LYS A 449 -14.30 -6.37 35.90
C LYS A 449 -15.45 -7.25 35.45
N ILE A 450 -15.22 -8.16 34.50
CA ILE A 450 -16.24 -9.14 34.08
C ILE A 450 -16.56 -10.10 35.22
N ALA A 451 -15.54 -10.59 35.93
CA ALA A 451 -15.74 -11.47 37.08
C ALA A 451 -16.48 -10.78 38.24
N GLU A 452 -16.20 -9.50 38.49
CA GLU A 452 -16.98 -8.69 39.45
C GLU A 452 -18.45 -8.56 39.04
N MET A 453 -18.72 -8.24 37.76
CA MET A 453 -20.10 -8.14 37.24
C MET A 453 -20.85 -9.46 37.28
N GLU A 454 -20.17 -10.59 37.04
CA GLU A 454 -20.77 -11.93 37.16
C GLU A 454 -21.11 -12.28 38.61
N ASN A 455 -20.27 -11.91 39.57
CA ASN A 455 -20.55 -12.13 40.99
C ASN A 455 -21.74 -11.27 41.46
N ASP A 456 -21.79 -9.98 41.10
CA ASP A 456 -22.92 -9.11 41.47
C ASP A 456 -24.26 -9.61 40.89
N TYR A 457 -24.23 -10.23 39.67
CA TYR A 457 -25.45 -10.80 39.06
C TYR A 457 -26.00 -12.03 39.79
N TRP A 458 -25.11 -12.87 40.35
CA TRP A 458 -25.53 -14.08 41.09
C TRP A 458 -25.93 -13.75 42.52
N ASP A 459 -25.40 -12.71 43.14
CA ASP A 459 -25.79 -12.27 44.51
C ASP A 459 -27.22 -11.68 44.52
N ASP A 460 -27.69 -11.04 43.45
CA ASP A 460 -29.07 -10.51 43.35
C ASP A 460 -30.14 -11.63 43.15
N GLU A 461 -29.81 -12.83 42.71
CA GLU A 461 -30.77 -13.94 42.55
C GLU A 461 -31.01 -14.70 43.87
N ASP A 462 -30.14 -14.60 44.86
CA ASP A 462 -30.32 -15.30 46.16
C ASP A 462 -31.23 -14.55 47.14
N ASP A 463 -31.47 -13.24 46.94
CA ASP A 463 -32.36 -12.46 47.82
C ASP A 463 -33.87 -12.58 47.46
N ASP A 464 -34.23 -13.12 46.30
CA ASP A 464 -35.64 -13.30 45.89
C ASP A 464 -36.27 -14.65 46.30
N ASN A 465 -35.56 -15.53 47.05
CA ASN A 465 -36.06 -16.83 47.49
C ASN A 465 -36.49 -16.95 48.98
N GLU A 466 -36.68 -15.81 49.69
CA GLU A 466 -37.33 -15.82 51.03
C GLU A 466 -38.78 -15.31 50.92
N PHE A 467 -39.70 -16.17 50.44
CA PHE A 467 -41.12 -16.09 50.75
C PHE A 467 -41.76 -17.49 50.75
#